data_d672d08797dc72156f6d1dc6019b74e9
#
_entry.id   d672d08797dc72156f6d1dc6019b74e9
#
_cell.length_a   1.000
_cell.length_b   1.000
_cell.length_c   1.000
_cell.angle_alpha   90.00
_cell.angle_beta   90.00
_cell.angle_gamma   90.00
#
_symmetry.space_group_name_H-M   'P 1'
#
loop_
_entity.id
_entity.type
_entity.pdbx_description
1 polymer ?
#
loop_
_entity_poly.entity_id
_entity_poly.type
_entity_poly.pdbx_seq_one_letter_code
_entity_poly.pdbx_strand_id
1 'polypeptide(L)'
;TLEGAHVTCVAELMPYSGGLKRNIVQCLDDFDIPLLLSHTVTRIEGRRRVEAVWLSEVGTDGRPIPGTEVRYPCDTLLLSVGLLPENELSREAGVALSSVTRGPEVSQSLETSVSGVFACGNVLHVHDLVDYVTQEAQAAGASAARFATGGKKAPSGDVLPVKIGRAHV
;
A
#
# COMPACT_ATOMS: atom_id res chain seq x y z
N THR A 1 -1.38 -17.59 14.61
CA THR A 1 -1.08 -18.42 15.80
C THR A 1 -2.29 -18.70 16.65
N LEU A 2 -3.15 -17.72 16.97
CA LEU A 2 -4.36 -17.89 17.79
C LEU A 2 -5.32 -18.94 17.24
N GLU A 3 -5.42 -19.06 15.92
CA GLU A 3 -6.27 -20.03 15.21
C GLU A 3 -5.52 -21.32 14.84
N GLY A 4 -4.41 -21.62 15.50
CA GLY A 4 -3.63 -22.85 15.29
C GLY A 4 -2.66 -22.82 14.11
N ALA A 5 -2.53 -21.73 13.36
CA ALA A 5 -1.49 -21.60 12.36
C ALA A 5 -0.12 -21.39 13.00
N HIS A 6 0.91 -22.02 12.44
CA HIS A 6 2.31 -21.78 12.84
C HIS A 6 2.95 -20.83 11.84
N VAL A 7 3.35 -19.64 12.31
CA VAL A 7 4.07 -18.66 11.49
C VAL A 7 5.57 -18.94 11.63
N THR A 8 6.21 -19.33 10.54
CA THR A 8 7.63 -19.69 10.52
C THR A 8 8.54 -18.47 10.66
N CYS A 9 8.23 -17.40 9.94
CA CYS A 9 8.93 -16.11 10.02
C CYS A 9 8.14 -15.03 9.30
N VAL A 10 8.54 -13.78 9.53
CA VAL A 10 8.17 -12.60 8.72
C VAL A 10 9.46 -12.09 8.06
N ALA A 11 9.45 -11.95 6.74
CA ALA A 11 10.57 -11.39 5.98
C ALA A 11 10.23 -9.96 5.55
N GLU A 12 11.13 -9.03 5.84
CA GLU A 12 11.03 -7.62 5.47
C GLU A 12 12.19 -7.26 4.55
N LEU A 13 11.86 -6.65 3.40
CA LEU A 13 12.84 -6.24 2.40
C LEU A 13 13.82 -5.20 2.92
N MET A 14 13.32 -4.28 3.76
CA MET A 14 14.11 -3.18 4.30
C MET A 14 14.95 -3.62 5.50
N PRO A 15 16.06 -2.92 5.81
CA PRO A 15 16.86 -3.19 7.01
C PRO A 15 16.19 -2.72 8.32
N TYR A 16 14.94 -2.29 8.23
CA TYR A 16 14.12 -1.86 9.36
C TYR A 16 12.65 -2.20 9.09
N SER A 17 11.86 -2.37 10.14
CA SER A 17 10.43 -2.55 10.02
C SER A 17 9.72 -1.20 9.83
N GLY A 18 8.88 -1.09 8.81
CA GLY A 18 7.98 0.05 8.61
C GLY A 18 6.75 0.03 9.52
N GLY A 19 6.50 -1.07 10.23
CA GLY A 19 5.36 -1.24 11.12
C GLY A 19 5.47 -0.46 12.44
N LEU A 20 4.33 -0.22 13.09
CA LEU A 20 4.31 0.38 14.42
C LEU A 20 5.03 -0.54 15.42
N LYS A 21 5.90 0.02 16.25
CA LYS A 21 6.67 -0.74 17.25
C LYS A 21 5.81 -1.65 18.13
N ARG A 22 4.62 -1.18 18.54
CA ARG A 22 3.67 -2.00 19.30
C ARG A 22 3.23 -3.27 18.56
N ASN A 23 3.09 -3.19 17.23
CA ASN A 23 2.68 -4.34 16.44
C ASN A 23 3.81 -5.36 16.33
N ILE A 24 5.07 -4.92 16.27
CA ILE A 24 6.22 -5.82 16.33
C ILE A 24 6.19 -6.60 17.64
N VAL A 25 6.07 -5.91 18.77
CA VAL A 25 6.01 -6.57 20.08
C VAL A 25 4.81 -7.51 20.17
N GLN A 26 3.60 -7.01 19.96
CA GLN A 26 2.35 -7.76 20.20
C GLN A 26 2.07 -8.86 19.16
N CYS A 27 2.59 -8.73 17.96
CA CYS A 27 2.30 -9.68 16.88
C CYS A 27 3.47 -10.61 16.55
N LEU A 28 4.69 -10.25 16.89
CA LEU A 28 5.87 -11.06 16.61
C LEU A 28 6.58 -11.50 17.90
N ASP A 29 7.05 -10.56 18.73
CA ASP A 29 7.84 -10.88 19.92
C ASP A 29 7.04 -11.73 20.93
N ASP A 30 5.77 -11.38 21.21
CA ASP A 30 4.88 -12.12 22.12
C ASP A 30 4.58 -13.55 21.65
N PHE A 31 4.83 -13.87 20.38
CA PHE A 31 4.60 -15.17 19.77
C PHE A 31 5.89 -15.87 19.30
N ASP A 32 7.06 -15.33 19.63
CA ASP A 32 8.35 -15.85 19.21
C ASP A 32 8.49 -16.02 17.68
N ILE A 33 7.86 -15.12 16.89
CA ILE A 33 7.91 -15.15 15.43
C ILE A 33 9.14 -14.37 14.96
N PRO A 34 10.12 -15.02 14.29
CA PRO A 34 11.31 -14.35 13.79
C PRO A 34 10.99 -13.27 12.76
N LEU A 35 11.54 -12.07 12.93
CA LEU A 35 11.54 -11.00 11.94
C LEU A 35 12.89 -10.96 11.23
N LEU A 36 12.91 -11.33 9.96
CA LEU A 36 14.08 -11.34 9.10
C LEU A 36 14.13 -10.04 8.31
N LEU A 37 14.94 -9.08 8.75
CA LEU A 37 15.17 -7.81 8.04
C LEU A 37 16.14 -8.01 6.87
N SER A 38 16.06 -7.16 5.87
CA SER A 38 16.86 -7.27 4.63
C SER A 38 16.73 -8.65 3.97
N HIS A 39 15.53 -9.21 3.93
CA HIS A 39 15.25 -10.50 3.30
C HIS A 39 14.09 -10.38 2.31
N THR A 40 14.14 -11.18 1.25
CA THR A 40 13.06 -11.27 0.26
C THR A 40 12.87 -12.70 -0.23
N VAL A 41 11.67 -12.99 -0.74
CA VAL A 41 11.36 -14.25 -1.40
C VAL A 41 11.99 -14.27 -2.79
N THR A 42 12.82 -15.26 -3.06
CA THR A 42 13.46 -15.45 -4.37
C THR A 42 12.88 -16.62 -5.16
N ARG A 43 12.29 -17.60 -4.48
CA ARG A 43 11.68 -18.76 -5.13
C ARG A 43 10.56 -19.33 -4.29
N ILE A 44 9.51 -19.81 -4.96
CA ILE A 44 8.39 -20.54 -4.36
C ILE A 44 8.40 -21.96 -4.93
N GLU A 45 8.33 -22.96 -4.06
CA GLU A 45 8.22 -24.37 -4.43
C GLU A 45 6.79 -24.87 -4.24
N GLY A 46 6.37 -25.80 -5.10
CA GLY A 46 5.09 -26.46 -5.07
C GLY A 46 4.38 -26.43 -6.42
N ARG A 47 3.54 -27.42 -6.69
CA ARG A 47 2.79 -27.52 -7.96
C ARG A 47 1.32 -27.16 -7.82
N ARG A 48 0.65 -27.65 -6.80
CA ARG A 48 -0.78 -27.41 -6.50
C ARG A 48 -0.96 -26.47 -5.31
N ARG A 49 -0.02 -26.50 -4.41
CA ARG A 49 0.06 -25.72 -3.17
C ARG A 49 1.51 -25.34 -2.93
N VAL A 50 1.74 -24.30 -2.14
CA VAL A 50 3.09 -23.94 -1.65
C VAL A 50 3.58 -25.09 -0.76
N GLU A 51 4.82 -25.51 -0.96
CA GLU A 51 5.52 -26.55 -0.18
C GLU A 51 6.74 -25.98 0.53
N ALA A 52 7.31 -24.91 -0.02
CA ALA A 52 8.38 -24.13 0.60
C ALA A 52 8.55 -22.79 -0.11
N VAL A 53 9.19 -21.86 0.58
CA VAL A 53 9.73 -20.63 0.00
C VAL A 53 11.23 -20.55 0.25
N TRP A 54 11.94 -19.86 -0.64
CA TRP A 54 13.35 -19.54 -0.46
C TRP A 54 13.46 -18.06 -0.18
N LEU A 55 14.11 -17.72 0.93
CA LEU A 55 14.44 -16.35 1.28
C LEU A 55 15.93 -16.12 1.08
N SER A 56 16.28 -14.95 0.59
CA SER A 56 17.65 -14.51 0.42
C SER A 56 17.85 -13.19 1.15
N GLU A 57 19.06 -12.96 1.65
CA GLU A 57 19.46 -11.63 2.10
C GLU A 57 19.43 -10.63 0.94
N VAL A 58 19.16 -9.37 1.27
CA VAL A 58 19.11 -8.27 0.32
C VAL A 58 20.22 -7.28 0.59
N GLY A 59 20.96 -6.96 -0.45
CA GLY A 59 22.02 -5.95 -0.41
C GLY A 59 21.48 -4.52 -0.30
N THR A 60 22.41 -3.58 -0.11
CA THR A 60 22.10 -2.14 -0.06
C THR A 60 21.52 -1.59 -1.36
N ASP A 61 21.70 -2.32 -2.46
CA ASP A 61 21.14 -2.03 -3.78
C ASP A 61 19.72 -2.57 -3.98
N GLY A 62 19.13 -3.18 -2.93
CA GLY A 62 17.79 -3.77 -2.96
C GLY A 62 17.70 -5.10 -3.72
N ARG A 63 18.83 -5.74 -4.04
CA ARG A 63 18.87 -7.00 -4.78
C ARG A 63 19.25 -8.18 -3.88
N PRO A 64 18.67 -9.38 -4.15
CA PRO A 64 19.06 -10.59 -3.45
C PRO A 64 20.56 -10.88 -3.62
N ILE A 65 21.21 -11.25 -2.53
CA ILE A 65 22.63 -11.64 -2.51
C ILE A 65 22.72 -13.12 -2.88
N PRO A 66 23.39 -13.49 -3.99
CA PRO A 66 23.54 -14.88 -4.38
C PRO A 66 24.28 -15.71 -3.32
N GLY A 67 23.80 -16.93 -3.06
CA GLY A 67 24.41 -17.86 -2.12
C GLY A 67 23.95 -17.67 -0.66
N THR A 68 23.00 -16.76 -0.40
CA THR A 68 22.39 -16.56 0.93
C THR A 68 21.00 -17.21 1.05
N GLU A 69 20.58 -17.95 0.01
CA GLU A 69 19.26 -18.55 -0.07
C GLU A 69 19.05 -19.61 0.99
N VAL A 70 18.03 -19.44 1.81
CA VAL A 70 17.59 -20.41 2.82
C VAL A 70 16.19 -20.89 2.48
N ARG A 71 16.00 -22.20 2.55
CA ARG A 71 14.71 -22.86 2.31
C ARG A 71 13.87 -22.91 3.57
N TYR A 72 12.66 -22.38 3.51
CA TYR A 72 11.65 -22.43 4.58
C TYR A 72 10.49 -23.32 4.15
N PRO A 73 10.32 -24.52 4.71
CA PRO A 73 9.14 -25.34 4.47
C PRO A 73 7.90 -24.65 5.00
N CYS A 74 6.90 -24.47 4.15
CA CYS A 74 5.61 -23.90 4.53
C CYS A 74 4.54 -24.31 3.51
N ASP A 75 3.29 -24.26 3.90
CA ASP A 75 2.15 -24.56 3.04
C ASP A 75 1.40 -23.32 2.56
N THR A 76 1.75 -22.18 3.11
CA THR A 76 1.12 -20.89 2.79
C THR A 76 2.15 -19.77 2.83
N LEU A 77 2.10 -18.90 1.83
CA LEU A 77 2.85 -17.66 1.75
C LEU A 77 1.87 -16.49 1.72
N LEU A 78 1.99 -15.58 2.70
CA LEU A 78 1.25 -14.32 2.70
C LEU A 78 2.16 -13.20 2.20
N LEU A 79 1.69 -12.48 1.18
CA LEU A 79 2.42 -11.37 0.58
C LEU A 79 1.81 -10.04 1.04
N SER A 80 2.66 -9.17 1.58
CA SER A 80 2.33 -7.79 1.93
C SER A 80 3.35 -6.86 1.27
N VAL A 81 3.30 -6.80 -0.06
CA VAL A 81 4.30 -6.15 -0.92
C VAL A 81 3.93 -4.72 -1.32
N GLY A 82 3.07 -4.09 -0.56
CA GLY A 82 2.57 -2.74 -0.79
C GLY A 82 1.14 -2.72 -1.32
N LEU A 83 0.54 -1.55 -1.26
CA LEU A 83 -0.80 -1.28 -1.75
C LEU A 83 -0.71 -0.49 -3.05
N LEU A 84 -1.60 -0.79 -3.99
CA LEU A 84 -1.79 -0.02 -5.22
C LEU A 84 -3.18 0.59 -5.19
N PRO A 85 -3.34 1.88 -5.56
CA PRO A 85 -4.65 2.47 -5.75
C PRO A 85 -5.45 1.70 -6.79
N GLU A 86 -6.64 1.20 -6.43
CA GLU A 86 -7.51 0.46 -7.32
C GLU A 86 -8.33 1.43 -8.18
N ASN A 87 -8.02 1.50 -9.46
CA ASN A 87 -8.55 2.52 -10.38
C ASN A 87 -9.14 1.94 -11.67
N GLU A 88 -9.64 0.71 -11.67
CA GLU A 88 -10.30 0.14 -12.85
C GLU A 88 -11.52 0.99 -13.24
N LEU A 89 -12.43 1.25 -12.30
CA LEU A 89 -13.62 2.09 -12.54
C LEU A 89 -13.26 3.52 -12.94
N SER A 90 -12.19 4.08 -12.35
CA SER A 90 -11.73 5.42 -12.72
C SER A 90 -11.28 5.47 -14.18
N ARG A 91 -10.58 4.43 -14.65
CA ARG A 91 -10.16 4.32 -16.06
C ARG A 91 -11.36 4.16 -17.00
N GLU A 92 -12.31 3.32 -16.65
CA GLU A 92 -13.53 3.12 -17.43
C GLU A 92 -14.35 4.41 -17.55
N ALA A 93 -14.38 5.21 -16.48
CA ALA A 93 -15.02 6.53 -16.47
C ALA A 93 -14.21 7.62 -17.21
N GLY A 94 -13.05 7.31 -17.75
CA GLY A 94 -12.19 8.27 -18.47
C GLY A 94 -11.48 9.27 -17.56
N VAL A 95 -11.31 8.97 -16.28
CA VAL A 95 -10.58 9.81 -15.32
C VAL A 95 -9.09 9.76 -15.62
N ALA A 96 -8.43 10.93 -15.68
CA ALA A 96 -6.98 11.01 -15.81
C ALA A 96 -6.31 10.51 -14.52
N LEU A 97 -5.28 9.67 -14.67
CA LEU A 97 -4.50 9.09 -13.57
C LEU A 97 -3.09 9.65 -13.55
N SER A 98 -2.61 10.00 -12.36
CA SER A 98 -1.24 10.43 -12.13
C SER A 98 -0.25 9.28 -12.35
N SER A 99 0.80 9.54 -13.09
CA SER A 99 1.90 8.57 -13.28
C SER A 99 2.71 8.32 -12.01
N VAL A 100 2.64 9.23 -11.04
CA VAL A 100 3.39 9.16 -9.77
C VAL A 100 2.63 8.36 -8.72
N THR A 101 1.38 8.77 -8.42
CA THR A 101 0.56 8.13 -7.38
C THR A 101 -0.24 6.96 -7.90
N ARG A 102 -0.43 6.86 -9.22
CA ARG A 102 -1.33 5.92 -9.92
C ARG A 102 -2.82 6.10 -9.57
N GLY A 103 -3.14 7.11 -8.77
CA GLY A 103 -4.50 7.51 -8.44
C GLY A 103 -5.02 8.60 -9.38
N PRO A 104 -6.32 8.97 -9.28
CA PRO A 104 -6.92 10.06 -10.05
C PRO A 104 -6.19 11.38 -9.86
N GLU A 105 -6.05 12.14 -10.94
CA GLU A 105 -5.68 13.54 -10.85
C GLU A 105 -6.91 14.34 -10.37
N VAL A 106 -6.74 15.06 -9.26
CA VAL A 106 -7.83 15.82 -8.64
C VAL A 106 -7.47 17.27 -8.40
N SER A 107 -8.50 18.12 -8.39
CA SER A 107 -8.41 19.51 -7.97
C SER A 107 -8.33 19.62 -6.44
N GLN A 108 -8.18 20.84 -5.91
CA GLN A 108 -8.25 21.09 -4.45
C GLN A 108 -9.60 20.68 -3.82
N SER A 109 -10.65 20.60 -4.62
CA SER A 109 -11.96 20.13 -4.17
C SER A 109 -12.14 18.62 -4.28
N LEU A 110 -11.07 17.88 -4.61
CA LEU A 110 -11.07 16.44 -4.86
C LEU A 110 -11.95 16.02 -6.07
N GLU A 111 -12.33 16.95 -6.92
CA GLU A 111 -12.98 16.71 -8.20
C GLU A 111 -11.93 16.21 -9.21
N THR A 112 -12.23 15.12 -9.90
CA THR A 112 -11.35 14.52 -10.91
C THR A 112 -11.37 15.31 -12.23
N SER A 113 -10.66 14.82 -13.24
CA SER A 113 -10.72 15.34 -14.62
C SER A 113 -12.12 15.21 -15.25
N VAL A 114 -12.96 14.34 -14.71
CA VAL A 114 -14.36 14.17 -15.14
C VAL A 114 -15.27 14.94 -14.19
N SER A 115 -16.01 15.91 -14.74
CA SER A 115 -16.86 16.79 -13.94
C SER A 115 -17.94 16.02 -13.17
N GLY A 116 -18.07 16.32 -11.87
CA GLY A 116 -19.01 15.65 -10.96
C GLY A 116 -18.51 14.33 -10.41
N VAL A 117 -17.31 13.89 -10.80
CA VAL A 117 -16.66 12.71 -10.24
C VAL A 117 -15.58 13.15 -9.25
N PHE A 118 -15.66 12.66 -8.02
CA PHE A 118 -14.74 12.98 -6.93
C PHE A 118 -14.00 11.73 -6.50
N ALA A 119 -12.75 11.87 -6.06
CA ALA A 119 -11.95 10.75 -5.59
C ALA A 119 -11.28 11.09 -4.25
N CYS A 120 -11.25 10.11 -3.35
CA CYS A 120 -10.63 10.23 -2.02
C CYS A 120 -10.21 8.86 -1.49
N GLY A 121 -9.38 8.85 -0.46
CA GLY A 121 -8.90 7.63 0.18
C GLY A 121 -7.88 6.86 -0.66
N ASN A 122 -7.77 5.56 -0.42
CA ASN A 122 -6.73 4.74 -1.05
C ASN A 122 -6.86 4.58 -2.57
N VAL A 123 -7.98 4.96 -3.17
CA VAL A 123 -8.13 5.04 -4.62
C VAL A 123 -7.33 6.22 -5.19
N LEU A 124 -7.23 7.31 -4.42
CA LEU A 124 -6.49 8.52 -4.80
C LEU A 124 -4.99 8.34 -4.54
N HIS A 125 -4.63 7.99 -3.32
CA HIS A 125 -3.29 7.58 -2.92
C HIS A 125 -3.37 6.76 -1.62
N VAL A 126 -2.35 5.95 -1.37
CA VAL A 126 -2.33 5.12 -0.16
C VAL A 126 -2.05 5.97 1.07
N HIS A 127 -2.88 5.83 2.09
CA HIS A 127 -2.74 6.48 3.38
C HIS A 127 -2.22 5.51 4.45
N ASP A 128 -1.35 5.98 5.34
CA ASP A 128 -0.83 5.20 6.46
C ASP A 128 -1.86 5.06 7.60
N LEU A 129 -2.74 6.04 7.75
CA LEU A 129 -3.73 6.10 8.83
C LEU A 129 -5.13 6.36 8.28
N VAL A 130 -6.12 5.62 8.80
CA VAL A 130 -7.53 5.77 8.44
C VAL A 130 -8.10 7.15 8.80
N ASP A 131 -7.51 7.84 9.78
CA ASP A 131 -7.93 9.20 10.16
C ASP A 131 -7.77 10.19 9.00
N TYR A 132 -6.69 10.06 8.22
CA TYR A 132 -6.48 10.89 7.02
C TYR A 132 -7.47 10.55 5.91
N VAL A 133 -7.78 9.25 5.73
CA VAL A 133 -8.84 8.81 4.80
C VAL A 133 -10.18 9.44 5.16
N THR A 134 -10.51 9.47 6.46
CA THR A 134 -11.77 10.07 6.95
C THR A 134 -11.84 11.56 6.67
N GLN A 135 -10.77 12.31 6.96
CA GLN A 135 -10.71 13.76 6.68
C GLN A 135 -10.85 14.07 5.20
N GLU A 136 -10.15 13.32 4.36
CA GLU A 136 -10.21 13.48 2.92
C GLU A 136 -11.59 13.14 2.37
N ALA A 137 -12.21 12.05 2.85
CA ALA A 137 -13.55 11.65 2.47
C ALA A 137 -14.62 12.69 2.86
N GLN A 138 -14.49 13.33 4.02
CA GLN A 138 -15.37 14.42 4.44
C GLN A 138 -15.23 15.63 3.51
N ALA A 139 -14.02 15.99 3.11
CA ALA A 139 -13.76 17.08 2.18
C ALA A 139 -14.33 16.79 0.78
N ALA A 140 -14.15 15.56 0.28
CA ALA A 140 -14.70 15.10 -0.99
C ALA A 140 -16.23 15.10 -0.97
N GLY A 141 -16.85 14.57 0.10
CA GLY A 141 -18.29 14.54 0.27
C GLY A 141 -18.91 15.95 0.32
N ALA A 142 -18.29 16.88 1.05
CA ALA A 142 -18.73 18.27 1.08
C ALA A 142 -18.61 18.96 -0.29
N SER A 143 -17.59 18.63 -1.05
CA SER A 143 -17.40 19.15 -2.41
C SER A 143 -18.43 18.58 -3.39
N ALA A 144 -18.69 17.28 -3.33
CA ALA A 144 -19.72 16.60 -4.12
C ALA A 144 -21.13 17.15 -3.82
N ALA A 145 -21.45 17.38 -2.54
CA ALA A 145 -22.71 17.97 -2.13
C ALA A 145 -22.88 19.39 -2.69
N ARG A 146 -21.84 20.23 -2.64
CA ARG A 146 -21.87 21.58 -3.26
C ARG A 146 -22.08 21.51 -4.75
N PHE A 147 -21.41 20.60 -5.43
CA PHE A 147 -21.58 20.37 -6.87
C PHE A 147 -23.02 19.99 -7.21
N ALA A 148 -23.58 19.00 -6.50
CA ALA A 148 -24.95 18.50 -6.72
C ALA A 148 -26.03 19.55 -6.48
N THR A 149 -25.80 20.51 -5.57
CA THR A 149 -26.74 21.60 -5.25
C THR A 149 -26.55 22.85 -6.11
N GLY A 150 -25.73 22.78 -7.16
CA GLY A 150 -25.47 23.93 -8.05
C GLY A 150 -24.61 25.03 -7.41
N GLY A 151 -23.87 24.72 -6.34
CA GLY A 151 -22.93 25.61 -5.72
C GLY A 151 -21.83 26.05 -6.70
N LYS A 152 -21.27 27.26 -6.52
CA LYS A 152 -20.15 27.71 -7.35
C LYS A 152 -19.01 26.71 -7.25
N LYS A 153 -18.50 26.29 -8.42
CA LYS A 153 -17.27 25.51 -8.54
C LYS A 153 -16.17 26.21 -7.77
N ALA A 154 -15.45 25.51 -6.92
CA ALA A 154 -14.25 26.09 -6.32
C ALA A 154 -13.36 26.58 -7.46
N PRO A 155 -12.70 27.75 -7.35
CA PRO A 155 -11.82 28.25 -8.39
C PRO A 155 -10.82 27.12 -8.71
N SER A 156 -10.71 26.78 -9.99
CA SER A 156 -9.65 25.93 -10.48
C SER A 156 -8.34 26.66 -10.25
N GLY A 157 -7.80 26.52 -9.07
CA GLY A 157 -6.45 26.98 -8.78
C GLY A 157 -5.48 26.21 -9.65
N ASP A 158 -4.39 26.84 -10.03
CA ASP A 158 -3.28 26.20 -10.71
C ASP A 158 -2.97 24.86 -10.01
N VAL A 159 -2.73 23.82 -10.80
CA VAL A 159 -2.29 22.53 -10.30
C VAL A 159 -0.97 22.77 -9.58
N LEU A 160 -1.04 22.99 -8.28
CA LEU A 160 0.16 23.06 -7.46
C LEU A 160 0.70 21.61 -7.40
N PRO A 161 1.93 21.36 -7.84
CA PRO A 161 2.54 20.07 -7.67
C PRO A 161 2.70 19.83 -6.16
N VAL A 162 1.79 19.04 -5.60
CA VAL A 162 1.94 18.56 -4.23
C VAL A 162 3.18 17.68 -4.24
N LYS A 163 4.28 18.13 -3.64
CA LYS A 163 5.38 17.27 -3.28
C LYS A 163 4.85 16.34 -2.19
N ILE A 164 4.32 15.19 -2.61
CA ILE A 164 4.06 14.08 -1.70
C ILE A 164 5.45 13.69 -1.19
N GLY A 165 5.67 13.88 0.11
CA GLY A 165 6.86 13.33 0.75
C GLY A 165 6.94 11.86 0.37
N ARG A 166 8.15 11.34 0.15
CA ARG A 166 8.35 9.94 -0.21
C ARG A 166 7.53 9.10 0.74
N ALA A 167 6.49 8.43 0.23
CA ALA A 167 5.96 7.27 0.89
C ALA A 167 7.17 6.36 1.10
N HIS A 168 7.47 6.04 2.34
CA HIS A 168 8.45 5.02 2.65
C HIS A 168 7.84 3.72 2.16
N VAL A 169 8.23 3.31 0.96
CA VAL A 169 8.00 1.97 0.41
C VAL A 169 9.08 1.09 0.99
#